data_b344a7cf642dfd014a093e1c43d800e1
#
_entry.id   b344a7cf642dfd014a093e1c43d800e1
#
_cell.length_a   1.000
_cell.length_b   1.000
_cell.length_c   1.000
_cell.angle_alpha   90.00
_cell.angle_beta   90.00
_cell.angle_gamma   90.00
#
_symmetry.space_group_name_H-M   'P 1'
#
loop_
_entity.id
_entity.type
_entity.pdbx_description
1 polymer ?
#
loop_
_entity_poly.entity_id
_entity_poly.type
_entity_poly.pdbx_seq_one_letter_code
_entity_poly.pdbx_strand_id
1 'polypeptide(L)'
;MQDRPASLHPAGSDRAPPASSRRPWREVLRVYAEPAALRMFFLGFAAGLPLLLVLGTLSFRLREAGIDRATIGYLSWVGLAYGFKWAWAPLVDRLPLPGLTRVLGRRRAWLLLSQAVIVGGLVAMALSEPQAGLRALTLAALVVAFASATQDIALDAYRIESAGVEKQGALAAMYQTGYRLAMIWAGAGVLWIAARAAGSNSGYHAGAWTTAYLAMAATMAVGIIAVMLSPEPAPNAASALIAEERALAARLAGGDQGSAGARLLAWLQSAIVGPFADFIRRYRWQALLLLALIATYRISDVVMGIMANPFYVDMGYTKDEVAAVSKAYGVVMTLAGAFLGGALALRFGVMRILMLGAVLSAASNLLFAWLATRGHDLTGLIFVISADNLSAGIASAAFIAYLSGLTNVAYSATQYALFSSVMLLLPKFIAGFSGVFVDAHGYTAFFLSTAALGVPVLLLVGLAARVTERAGPATRADYGSPSQ
;
A
#
# COMPACT_ATOMS: atom_id res chain seq x y z
N MET A 1 73.15 3.60 -28.53
CA MET A 1 71.84 4.09 -28.85
C MET A 1 70.96 3.82 -27.67
N GLN A 2 70.60 4.88 -26.94
CA GLN A 2 70.07 4.79 -25.57
C GLN A 2 68.54 4.65 -25.59
N ASP A 3 68.06 3.59 -25.00
CA ASP A 3 66.63 3.48 -24.67
C ASP A 3 66.35 4.27 -23.39
N ARG A 4 65.38 5.20 -23.51
CA ARG A 4 64.81 5.93 -22.38
C ARG A 4 63.61 5.16 -21.84
N PRO A 5 63.47 4.95 -20.53
CA PRO A 5 62.25 4.35 -19.95
C PRO A 5 61.14 5.39 -19.90
N ALA A 6 59.92 4.92 -20.23
CA ALA A 6 58.69 5.68 -20.18
C ALA A 6 58.32 6.07 -18.73
N SER A 7 58.02 7.36 -18.53
CA SER A 7 57.58 7.93 -17.27
C SER A 7 56.24 7.40 -16.88
N LEU A 8 56.13 6.72 -15.73
CA LEU A 8 54.93 6.37 -15.03
C LEU A 8 54.22 7.66 -14.58
N HIS A 9 53.01 7.93 -15.13
CA HIS A 9 52.11 8.91 -14.57
C HIS A 9 51.61 8.43 -13.21
N PRO A 10 51.51 9.26 -12.16
CA PRO A 10 50.95 8.92 -10.91
C PRO A 10 49.45 8.67 -11.05
N ALA A 11 48.97 7.55 -10.51
CA ALA A 11 47.58 7.16 -10.40
C ALA A 11 46.72 8.32 -9.88
N GLY A 12 45.67 8.64 -10.62
CA GLY A 12 44.68 9.63 -10.23
C GLY A 12 44.12 9.33 -8.85
N SER A 13 44.14 10.35 -8.01
CA SER A 13 43.54 10.35 -6.70
C SER A 13 42.10 9.80 -6.75
N ASP A 14 41.84 8.68 -6.08
CA ASP A 14 40.49 8.22 -5.69
C ASP A 14 39.82 9.32 -4.88
N ARG A 15 39.16 10.24 -5.58
CA ARG A 15 38.19 11.12 -4.94
C ARG A 15 36.98 10.27 -4.62
N ALA A 16 36.76 10.00 -3.31
CA ALA A 16 35.52 9.49 -2.81
C ALA A 16 34.34 10.28 -3.45
N PRO A 17 33.28 9.60 -3.91
CA PRO A 17 32.13 10.28 -4.50
C PRO A 17 31.62 11.34 -3.52
N PRO A 18 31.29 12.56 -3.96
CA PRO A 18 30.87 13.64 -3.08
C PRO A 18 29.65 13.18 -2.28
N ALA A 19 29.70 13.41 -0.96
CA ALA A 19 28.58 13.21 -0.06
C ALA A 19 27.33 13.79 -0.73
N SER A 20 26.24 12.99 -0.83
CA SER A 20 25.03 13.27 -1.57
C SER A 20 24.60 14.73 -1.40
N SER A 21 24.85 15.57 -2.39
CA SER A 21 24.37 16.96 -2.41
C SER A 21 22.85 16.91 -2.33
N ARG A 22 22.28 17.58 -1.32
CA ARG A 22 20.82 17.63 -1.11
C ARG A 22 20.19 18.21 -2.40
N ARG A 23 19.27 17.44 -3.01
CA ARG A 23 18.56 17.88 -4.22
C ARG A 23 17.87 19.24 -3.97
N PRO A 24 17.92 20.19 -4.91
CA PRO A 24 17.22 21.47 -4.78
C PRO A 24 15.71 21.25 -4.78
N TRP A 25 14.96 22.06 -4.02
CA TRP A 25 13.50 21.92 -3.88
C TRP A 25 12.75 21.95 -5.22
N ARG A 26 13.22 22.72 -6.20
CA ARG A 26 12.63 22.75 -7.56
C ARG A 26 12.67 21.38 -8.23
N GLU A 27 13.77 20.66 -8.11
CA GLU A 27 13.93 19.32 -8.66
C GLU A 27 13.03 18.32 -7.93
N VAL A 28 12.96 18.41 -6.59
CA VAL A 28 12.09 17.57 -5.76
C VAL A 28 10.62 17.74 -6.16
N LEU A 29 10.15 18.97 -6.30
CA LEU A 29 8.76 19.25 -6.67
C LEU A 29 8.44 18.84 -8.12
N ARG A 30 9.42 18.92 -9.02
CA ARG A 30 9.26 18.49 -10.41
C ARG A 30 8.91 17.00 -10.54
N VAL A 31 9.38 16.15 -9.61
CA VAL A 31 9.08 14.71 -9.61
C VAL A 31 7.57 14.44 -9.55
N TYR A 32 6.79 15.26 -8.83
CA TYR A 32 5.34 15.11 -8.75
C TYR A 32 4.60 15.45 -10.05
N ALA A 33 5.22 16.25 -10.93
CA ALA A 33 4.70 16.57 -12.26
C ALA A 33 5.18 15.57 -13.34
N GLU A 34 6.07 14.63 -13.00
CA GLU A 34 6.52 13.62 -13.95
C GLU A 34 5.36 12.72 -14.40
N PRO A 35 5.37 12.24 -15.66
CA PRO A 35 4.33 11.32 -16.14
C PRO A 35 4.17 10.05 -15.30
N ALA A 36 5.25 9.57 -14.70
CA ALA A 36 5.21 8.43 -13.78
C ALA A 36 4.36 8.71 -12.52
N ALA A 37 4.51 9.89 -11.93
CA ALA A 37 3.75 10.32 -10.76
C ALA A 37 2.25 10.52 -11.09
N LEU A 38 1.96 11.16 -12.23
CA LEU A 38 0.58 11.34 -12.70
C LEU A 38 -0.12 10.00 -13.00
N ARG A 39 0.59 9.06 -13.61
CA ARG A 39 0.06 7.68 -13.80
C ARG A 39 -0.27 7.03 -12.46
N MET A 40 0.59 7.16 -11.45
CA MET A 40 0.33 6.63 -10.11
C MET A 40 -0.92 7.22 -9.47
N PHE A 41 -1.21 8.51 -9.71
CA PHE A 41 -2.44 9.14 -9.25
C PHE A 41 -3.70 8.48 -9.83
N PHE A 42 -3.77 8.31 -11.16
CA PHE A 42 -4.94 7.72 -11.82
C PHE A 42 -5.07 6.20 -11.55
N LEU A 43 -3.97 5.48 -11.50
CA LEU A 43 -3.96 4.07 -11.12
C LEU A 43 -4.37 3.89 -9.65
N GLY A 44 -3.90 4.78 -8.77
CA GLY A 44 -4.31 4.84 -7.37
C GLY A 44 -5.80 5.12 -7.21
N PHE A 45 -6.35 6.03 -8.03
CA PHE A 45 -7.79 6.29 -8.06
C PHE A 45 -8.58 5.02 -8.42
N ALA A 46 -8.17 4.30 -9.46
CA ALA A 46 -8.83 3.04 -9.82
C ALA A 46 -8.72 1.97 -8.72
N ALA A 47 -7.60 1.92 -7.99
CA ALA A 47 -7.40 0.96 -6.90
C ALA A 47 -8.23 1.28 -5.65
N GLY A 48 -8.52 2.56 -5.39
CA GLY A 48 -9.31 2.98 -4.23
C GLY A 48 -10.82 2.79 -4.36
N LEU A 49 -11.34 2.64 -5.59
CA LEU A 49 -12.79 2.52 -5.84
C LEU A 49 -13.40 1.25 -5.23
N PRO A 50 -12.86 0.02 -5.45
CA PRO A 50 -13.57 -1.21 -5.11
C PRO A 50 -13.73 -1.43 -3.61
N LEU A 51 -12.77 -1.00 -2.79
CA LEU A 51 -12.73 -1.33 -1.37
C LEU A 51 -14.00 -0.92 -0.62
N LEU A 52 -14.45 0.32 -0.78
CA LEU A 52 -15.68 0.77 -0.12
C LEU A 52 -16.93 0.19 -0.77
N LEU A 53 -16.92 -0.05 -2.08
CA LEU A 53 -18.05 -0.62 -2.82
C LEU A 53 -18.38 -2.05 -2.39
N VAL A 54 -17.38 -2.83 -1.92
CA VAL A 54 -17.59 -4.19 -1.40
C VAL A 54 -17.70 -4.25 0.13
N LEU A 55 -17.41 -3.16 0.86
CA LEU A 55 -17.49 -3.09 2.32
C LEU A 55 -18.48 -2.03 2.79
N GLY A 56 -18.03 -0.80 3.02
CA GLY A 56 -18.84 0.23 3.66
C GLY A 56 -20.09 0.62 2.89
N THR A 57 -19.97 0.85 1.59
CA THR A 57 -21.10 1.18 0.71
C THR A 57 -22.06 0.01 0.55
N LEU A 58 -21.53 -1.21 0.40
CA LEU A 58 -22.35 -2.42 0.34
C LEU A 58 -23.13 -2.62 1.65
N SER A 59 -22.48 -2.44 2.79
CA SER A 59 -23.14 -2.56 4.11
C SER A 59 -24.30 -1.56 4.24
N PHE A 60 -24.13 -0.34 3.72
CA PHE A 60 -25.20 0.66 3.70
C PHE A 60 -26.37 0.21 2.83
N ARG A 61 -26.12 -0.22 1.59
CA ARG A 61 -27.16 -0.74 0.65
C ARG A 61 -27.92 -1.91 1.27
N LEU A 62 -27.20 -2.86 1.88
CA LEU A 62 -27.80 -4.03 2.53
C LEU A 62 -28.69 -3.63 3.72
N ARG A 63 -28.26 -2.65 4.50
CA ARG A 63 -29.03 -2.17 5.64
C ARG A 63 -30.31 -1.48 5.22
N GLU A 64 -30.26 -0.63 4.17
CA GLU A 64 -31.47 -0.05 3.57
C GLU A 64 -32.43 -1.13 3.01
N ALA A 65 -31.88 -2.18 2.40
CA ALA A 65 -32.67 -3.32 1.90
C ALA A 65 -33.30 -4.18 3.01
N GLY A 66 -33.07 -3.83 4.29
CA GLY A 66 -33.65 -4.54 5.44
C GLY A 66 -32.87 -5.77 5.90
N ILE A 67 -31.66 -5.99 5.37
CA ILE A 67 -30.80 -7.11 5.78
C ILE A 67 -30.31 -6.90 7.22
N ASP A 68 -30.33 -7.99 8.00
CA ASP A 68 -29.92 -7.96 9.40
C ASP A 68 -28.43 -7.68 9.58
N ARG A 69 -28.05 -7.15 10.76
CA ARG A 69 -26.68 -6.73 11.06
C ARG A 69 -25.69 -7.90 11.13
N ALA A 70 -26.14 -9.07 11.56
CA ALA A 70 -25.28 -10.26 11.67
C ALA A 70 -24.87 -10.73 10.28
N THR A 71 -25.80 -10.82 9.34
CA THR A 71 -25.54 -11.14 7.93
C THR A 71 -24.62 -10.12 7.27
N ILE A 72 -24.82 -8.81 7.51
CA ILE A 72 -23.91 -7.77 7.03
C ILE A 72 -22.50 -7.94 7.62
N GLY A 73 -22.41 -8.32 8.90
CA GLY A 73 -21.15 -8.65 9.57
C GLY A 73 -20.40 -9.79 8.88
N TYR A 74 -21.08 -10.90 8.58
CA TYR A 74 -20.47 -12.03 7.86
C TYR A 74 -20.03 -11.66 6.43
N LEU A 75 -20.83 -10.85 5.73
CA LEU A 75 -20.46 -10.37 4.39
C LEU A 75 -19.22 -9.49 4.39
N SER A 76 -18.89 -8.82 5.48
CA SER A 76 -17.65 -8.04 5.62
C SER A 76 -16.39 -8.91 5.53
N TRP A 77 -16.49 -10.22 5.72
CA TRP A 77 -15.36 -11.15 5.52
C TRP A 77 -14.86 -11.22 4.10
N VAL A 78 -15.61 -10.72 3.13
CA VAL A 78 -15.12 -10.45 1.76
C VAL A 78 -13.83 -9.62 1.79
N GLY A 79 -13.69 -8.72 2.77
CA GLY A 79 -12.48 -7.93 2.99
C GLY A 79 -11.23 -8.71 3.39
N LEU A 80 -11.37 -9.99 3.82
CA LEU A 80 -10.21 -10.85 4.13
C LEU A 80 -9.33 -11.11 2.90
N ALA A 81 -9.87 -11.03 1.68
CA ALA A 81 -9.10 -11.17 0.46
C ALA A 81 -7.89 -10.22 0.43
N TYR A 82 -8.06 -8.98 0.91
CA TYR A 82 -6.96 -8.00 0.97
C TYR A 82 -5.85 -8.36 1.98
N GLY A 83 -6.20 -9.10 3.04
CA GLY A 83 -5.23 -9.59 4.04
C GLY A 83 -4.43 -10.81 3.58
N PHE A 84 -5.04 -11.63 2.73
CA PHE A 84 -4.43 -12.87 2.22
C PHE A 84 -3.79 -12.75 0.84
N LYS A 85 -3.75 -11.55 0.25
CA LYS A 85 -3.23 -11.31 -1.11
C LYS A 85 -1.82 -11.85 -1.35
N TRP A 86 -0.99 -11.96 -0.33
CA TRP A 86 0.35 -12.54 -0.41
C TRP A 86 0.36 -14.01 -0.88
N ALA A 87 -0.72 -14.76 -0.62
CA ALA A 87 -0.80 -16.18 -0.96
C ALA A 87 -0.83 -16.43 -2.47
N TRP A 88 -1.40 -15.52 -3.27
CA TRP A 88 -1.41 -15.64 -4.74
C TRP A 88 -0.55 -14.59 -5.46
N ALA A 89 0.12 -13.71 -4.74
CA ALA A 89 1.06 -12.75 -5.33
C ALA A 89 2.14 -13.42 -6.23
N PRO A 90 2.66 -14.63 -5.91
CA PRO A 90 3.57 -15.35 -6.78
C PRO A 90 3.01 -15.61 -8.20
N LEU A 91 1.68 -15.78 -8.34
CA LEU A 91 1.05 -15.94 -9.65
C LEU A 91 1.20 -14.67 -10.48
N VAL A 92 0.98 -13.50 -9.87
CA VAL A 92 1.11 -12.19 -10.53
C VAL A 92 2.56 -11.89 -10.93
N ASP A 93 3.53 -12.38 -10.16
CA ASP A 93 4.95 -12.23 -10.49
C ASP A 93 5.38 -13.10 -11.68
N ARG A 94 4.79 -14.29 -11.84
CA ARG A 94 5.35 -15.29 -12.71
C ARG A 94 4.46 -15.74 -13.87
N LEU A 95 3.13 -15.71 -13.68
CA LEU A 95 2.21 -16.26 -14.67
C LEU A 95 1.98 -15.25 -15.80
N PRO A 96 2.39 -15.56 -17.04
CA PRO A 96 2.02 -14.76 -18.19
C PRO A 96 0.55 -15.04 -18.56
N LEU A 97 -0.24 -14.00 -18.79
CA LEU A 97 -1.60 -14.12 -19.27
C LEU A 97 -1.58 -14.37 -20.79
N PRO A 98 -2.16 -15.49 -21.29
CA PRO A 98 -2.14 -15.83 -22.70
C PRO A 98 -2.68 -14.70 -23.58
N GLY A 99 -1.96 -14.35 -24.65
CA GLY A 99 -2.33 -13.25 -25.54
C GLY A 99 -2.08 -11.86 -24.96
N LEU A 100 -2.61 -11.56 -23.77
CA LEU A 100 -2.58 -10.23 -23.16
C LEU A 100 -1.16 -9.77 -22.81
N THR A 101 -0.35 -10.67 -22.24
CA THR A 101 1.04 -10.36 -21.88
C THR A 101 1.92 -10.07 -23.09
N ARG A 102 1.63 -10.68 -24.25
CA ARG A 102 2.40 -10.43 -25.48
C ARG A 102 2.18 -9.02 -26.02
N VAL A 103 0.97 -8.49 -25.85
CA VAL A 103 0.58 -7.17 -26.40
C VAL A 103 0.89 -6.03 -25.41
N LEU A 104 0.59 -6.25 -24.13
CA LEU A 104 0.63 -5.19 -23.12
C LEU A 104 1.85 -5.27 -22.19
N GLY A 105 2.54 -6.39 -22.14
CA GLY A 105 3.50 -6.70 -21.10
C GLY A 105 2.83 -7.33 -19.87
N ARG A 106 3.65 -7.77 -18.91
CA ARG A 106 3.16 -8.58 -17.78
C ARG A 106 2.33 -7.74 -16.78
N ARG A 107 2.84 -6.60 -16.34
CA ARG A 107 2.19 -5.79 -15.29
C ARG A 107 0.90 -5.15 -15.77
N ARG A 108 0.93 -4.60 -16.98
CA ARG A 108 -0.26 -4.00 -17.60
C ARG A 108 -1.34 -5.04 -17.90
N ALA A 109 -0.95 -6.24 -18.31
CA ALA A 109 -1.88 -7.34 -18.56
C ALA A 109 -2.64 -7.73 -17.27
N TRP A 110 -1.95 -7.90 -16.13
CA TRP A 110 -2.58 -8.19 -14.85
C TRP A 110 -3.45 -7.05 -14.35
N LEU A 111 -3.01 -5.79 -14.50
CA LEU A 111 -3.81 -4.61 -14.14
C LEU A 111 -5.10 -4.56 -14.95
N LEU A 112 -5.02 -4.72 -16.28
CA LEU A 112 -6.19 -4.66 -17.16
C LEU A 112 -7.16 -5.80 -16.88
N LEU A 113 -6.66 -7.03 -16.70
CA LEU A 113 -7.50 -8.18 -16.34
C LEU A 113 -8.24 -7.92 -15.03
N SER A 114 -7.52 -7.49 -13.99
CA SER A 114 -8.13 -7.19 -12.69
C SER A 114 -9.20 -6.12 -12.80
N GLN A 115 -8.94 -5.03 -13.54
CA GLN A 115 -9.90 -3.96 -13.76
C GLN A 115 -11.13 -4.42 -14.54
N ALA A 116 -10.95 -5.26 -15.57
CA ALA A 116 -12.06 -5.82 -16.31
C ALA A 116 -12.95 -6.73 -15.43
N VAL A 117 -12.34 -7.56 -14.57
CA VAL A 117 -13.06 -8.40 -13.61
C VAL A 117 -13.78 -7.55 -12.55
N ILE A 118 -13.16 -6.46 -12.07
CA ILE A 118 -13.81 -5.51 -11.14
C ILE A 118 -15.04 -4.89 -11.81
N VAL A 119 -14.92 -4.41 -13.04
CA VAL A 119 -16.06 -3.83 -13.79
C VAL A 119 -17.18 -4.85 -13.92
N GLY A 120 -16.87 -6.08 -14.38
CA GLY A 120 -17.86 -7.14 -14.49
C GLY A 120 -18.52 -7.49 -13.16
N GLY A 121 -17.74 -7.57 -12.09
CA GLY A 121 -18.24 -7.82 -10.74
C GLY A 121 -19.11 -6.68 -10.19
N LEU A 122 -18.73 -5.41 -10.43
CA LEU A 122 -19.57 -4.25 -10.06
C LEU A 122 -20.89 -4.20 -10.84
N VAL A 123 -20.85 -4.54 -12.12
CA VAL A 123 -22.08 -4.70 -12.93
C VAL A 123 -22.96 -5.82 -12.37
N ALA A 124 -22.37 -6.97 -12.02
CA ALA A 124 -23.11 -8.08 -11.39
C ALA A 124 -23.69 -7.65 -10.03
N MET A 125 -22.96 -6.89 -9.22
CA MET A 125 -23.49 -6.32 -7.97
C MET A 125 -24.60 -5.32 -8.22
N ALA A 126 -24.51 -4.49 -9.27
CA ALA A 126 -25.54 -3.54 -9.67
C ALA A 126 -26.87 -4.24 -10.02
N LEU A 127 -26.79 -5.34 -10.74
CA LEU A 127 -27.96 -6.11 -11.20
C LEU A 127 -28.49 -7.12 -10.16
N SER A 128 -27.76 -7.33 -9.05
CA SER A 128 -28.19 -8.23 -7.98
C SER A 128 -29.11 -7.50 -7.01
N GLU A 129 -30.28 -8.13 -6.70
CA GLU A 129 -31.25 -7.60 -5.76
C GLU A 129 -31.11 -8.31 -4.38
N PRO A 130 -30.66 -7.58 -3.32
CA PRO A 130 -30.48 -8.17 -2.00
C PRO A 130 -31.75 -8.80 -1.39
N GLN A 131 -32.91 -8.20 -1.68
CA GLN A 131 -34.21 -8.68 -1.17
C GLN A 131 -34.65 -9.99 -1.84
N ALA A 132 -34.20 -10.25 -3.07
CA ALA A 132 -34.47 -11.50 -3.78
C ALA A 132 -33.49 -12.64 -3.35
N GLY A 133 -32.35 -12.29 -2.78
CA GLY A 133 -31.35 -13.23 -2.28
C GLY A 133 -29.92 -12.70 -2.31
N LEU A 134 -29.14 -13.09 -1.33
CA LEU A 134 -27.77 -12.56 -1.13
C LEU A 134 -26.68 -13.31 -1.90
N ARG A 135 -26.98 -14.53 -2.39
CA ARG A 135 -25.94 -15.42 -2.97
C ARG A 135 -25.22 -14.80 -4.15
N ALA A 136 -25.95 -14.26 -5.12
CA ALA A 136 -25.37 -13.65 -6.32
C ALA A 136 -24.56 -12.40 -5.96
N LEU A 137 -25.10 -11.54 -5.09
CA LEU A 137 -24.45 -10.34 -4.61
C LEU A 137 -23.15 -10.65 -3.84
N THR A 138 -23.17 -11.66 -2.96
CA THR A 138 -22.01 -12.10 -2.18
C THR A 138 -20.90 -12.64 -3.09
N LEU A 139 -21.25 -13.47 -4.08
CA LEU A 139 -20.29 -14.01 -5.05
C LEU A 139 -19.67 -12.88 -5.89
N ALA A 140 -20.49 -11.95 -6.36
CA ALA A 140 -20.00 -10.79 -7.11
C ALA A 140 -19.07 -9.91 -6.25
N ALA A 141 -19.44 -9.62 -5.00
CA ALA A 141 -18.60 -8.86 -4.08
C ALA A 141 -17.27 -9.58 -3.78
N LEU A 142 -17.29 -10.91 -3.63
CA LEU A 142 -16.10 -11.72 -3.44
C LEU A 142 -15.17 -11.65 -4.67
N VAL A 143 -15.73 -11.78 -5.88
CA VAL A 143 -14.98 -11.64 -7.14
C VAL A 143 -14.34 -10.25 -7.25
N VAL A 144 -15.08 -9.18 -6.93
CA VAL A 144 -14.54 -7.82 -6.91
C VAL A 144 -13.40 -7.70 -5.90
N ALA A 145 -13.54 -8.23 -4.69
CA ALA A 145 -12.52 -8.14 -3.65
C ALA A 145 -11.22 -8.86 -4.05
N PHE A 146 -11.32 -10.08 -4.59
CA PHE A 146 -10.15 -10.81 -5.10
C PHE A 146 -9.49 -10.12 -6.29
N ALA A 147 -10.28 -9.61 -7.23
CA ALA A 147 -9.77 -8.85 -8.37
C ALA A 147 -9.10 -7.55 -7.94
N SER A 148 -9.70 -6.81 -6.99
CA SER A 148 -9.13 -5.60 -6.43
C SER A 148 -7.83 -5.88 -5.66
N ALA A 149 -7.78 -6.92 -4.85
CA ALA A 149 -6.54 -7.33 -4.17
C ALA A 149 -5.45 -7.74 -5.18
N THR A 150 -5.83 -8.37 -6.30
CA THR A 150 -4.91 -8.70 -7.41
C THR A 150 -4.43 -7.44 -8.15
N GLN A 151 -5.33 -6.47 -8.36
CA GLN A 151 -4.96 -5.15 -8.88
C GLN A 151 -3.94 -4.45 -7.99
N ASP A 152 -4.13 -4.48 -6.66
CA ASP A 152 -3.18 -3.90 -5.70
C ASP A 152 -1.80 -4.55 -5.80
N ILE A 153 -1.73 -5.90 -5.89
CA ILE A 153 -0.47 -6.63 -6.07
C ILE A 153 0.23 -6.17 -7.36
N ALA A 154 -0.48 -6.16 -8.47
CA ALA A 154 0.08 -5.79 -9.78
C ALA A 154 0.51 -4.32 -9.83
N LEU A 155 -0.24 -3.43 -9.18
CA LEU A 155 0.03 -1.99 -9.12
C LEU A 155 1.22 -1.66 -8.24
N ASP A 156 1.34 -2.28 -7.06
CA ASP A 156 2.50 -2.14 -6.19
C ASP A 156 3.79 -2.58 -6.90
N ALA A 157 3.73 -3.72 -7.60
CA ALA A 157 4.85 -4.20 -8.40
C ALA A 157 5.17 -3.26 -9.57
N TYR A 158 4.14 -2.79 -10.30
CA TYR A 158 4.30 -1.80 -11.36
C TYR A 158 4.99 -0.53 -10.85
N ARG A 159 4.59 -0.01 -9.67
CA ARG A 159 5.19 1.17 -9.04
C ARG A 159 6.67 0.96 -8.73
N ILE A 160 7.02 -0.18 -8.13
CA ILE A 160 8.39 -0.54 -7.75
C ILE A 160 9.29 -0.65 -8.98
N GLU A 161 8.79 -1.28 -10.04
CA GLU A 161 9.52 -1.51 -11.27
C GLU A 161 9.62 -0.25 -12.16
N SER A 162 8.74 0.74 -11.98
CA SER A 162 8.65 1.95 -12.82
C SER A 162 9.64 3.05 -12.46
N ALA A 163 10.26 3.03 -11.27
CA ALA A 163 11.16 4.10 -10.83
C ALA A 163 12.11 3.64 -9.72
N GLY A 164 13.26 4.29 -9.63
CA GLY A 164 14.24 4.05 -8.57
C GLY A 164 13.70 4.31 -7.16
N VAL A 165 14.38 3.72 -6.17
CA VAL A 165 13.99 3.77 -4.75
C VAL A 165 13.79 5.20 -4.24
N GLU A 166 14.59 6.14 -4.73
CA GLU A 166 14.53 7.54 -4.33
C GLU A 166 13.20 8.22 -4.69
N LYS A 167 12.54 7.82 -5.79
CA LYS A 167 11.25 8.39 -6.21
C LYS A 167 10.03 7.69 -5.60
N GLN A 168 10.22 6.54 -4.95
CA GLN A 168 9.10 5.72 -4.44
C GLN A 168 8.21 6.48 -3.43
N GLY A 169 8.78 7.36 -2.62
CA GLY A 169 8.01 8.20 -1.69
C GLY A 169 7.04 9.16 -2.39
N ALA A 170 7.49 9.82 -3.48
CA ALA A 170 6.65 10.71 -4.27
C ALA A 170 5.58 9.94 -5.05
N LEU A 171 5.95 8.81 -5.67
CA LEU A 171 4.99 7.93 -6.35
C LEU A 171 3.93 7.39 -5.38
N ALA A 172 4.33 7.03 -4.16
CA ALA A 172 3.41 6.59 -3.11
C ALA A 172 2.44 7.71 -2.68
N ALA A 173 2.92 8.96 -2.56
CA ALA A 173 2.06 10.10 -2.23
C ALA A 173 1.00 10.34 -3.32
N MET A 174 1.39 10.28 -4.60
CA MET A 174 0.46 10.42 -5.73
C MET A 174 -0.54 9.27 -5.78
N TYR A 175 -0.08 8.04 -5.61
CA TYR A 175 -0.95 6.85 -5.48
C TYR A 175 -1.97 7.00 -4.36
N GLN A 176 -1.52 7.36 -3.15
CA GLN A 176 -2.39 7.56 -1.99
C GLN A 176 -3.40 8.67 -2.19
N THR A 177 -3.02 9.75 -2.87
CA THR A 177 -3.93 10.85 -3.20
C THR A 177 -5.06 10.37 -4.09
N GLY A 178 -4.75 9.69 -5.19
CA GLY A 178 -5.75 9.09 -6.08
C GLY A 178 -6.66 8.12 -5.32
N TYR A 179 -6.06 7.23 -4.52
CA TYR A 179 -6.77 6.24 -3.72
C TYR A 179 -7.77 6.88 -2.75
N ARG A 180 -7.38 7.94 -2.02
CA ARG A 180 -8.27 8.65 -1.09
C ARG A 180 -9.41 9.37 -1.78
N LEU A 181 -9.15 10.03 -2.92
CA LEU A 181 -10.20 10.65 -3.72
C LEU A 181 -11.22 9.63 -4.23
N ALA A 182 -10.74 8.46 -4.67
CA ALA A 182 -11.61 7.36 -5.07
C ALA A 182 -12.46 6.82 -3.92
N MET A 183 -11.91 6.72 -2.71
CA MET A 183 -12.68 6.32 -1.53
C MET A 183 -13.80 7.32 -1.20
N ILE A 184 -13.54 8.62 -1.34
CA ILE A 184 -14.58 9.65 -1.16
C ILE A 184 -15.66 9.47 -2.22
N TRP A 185 -15.28 9.25 -3.47
CA TRP A 185 -16.20 9.03 -4.58
C TRP A 185 -17.02 7.74 -4.42
N ALA A 186 -16.38 6.63 -4.06
CA ALA A 186 -17.03 5.34 -3.82
C ALA A 186 -17.88 5.30 -2.53
N GLY A 187 -17.64 6.19 -1.58
CA GLY A 187 -18.46 6.38 -0.37
C GLY A 187 -19.55 7.42 -0.58
N ALA A 188 -19.19 8.70 -0.59
CA ALA A 188 -20.13 9.81 -0.67
C ALA A 188 -20.74 9.97 -2.08
N GLY A 189 -19.94 9.84 -3.13
CA GLY A 189 -20.39 10.00 -4.51
C GLY A 189 -21.44 8.97 -4.91
N VAL A 190 -21.26 7.71 -4.53
CA VAL A 190 -22.21 6.64 -4.81
C VAL A 190 -23.56 6.87 -4.11
N LEU A 191 -23.56 7.32 -2.85
CA LEU A 191 -24.77 7.65 -2.10
C LEU A 191 -25.49 8.86 -2.71
N TRP A 192 -24.73 9.86 -3.14
CA TRP A 192 -25.28 11.02 -3.85
C TRP A 192 -25.97 10.62 -5.17
N ILE A 193 -25.36 9.74 -5.96
CA ILE A 193 -25.97 9.23 -7.21
C ILE A 193 -27.23 8.43 -6.89
N ALA A 194 -27.19 7.54 -5.88
CA ALA A 194 -28.34 6.75 -5.47
C ALA A 194 -29.52 7.64 -5.02
N ALA A 195 -29.27 8.65 -4.18
CA ALA A 195 -30.28 9.59 -3.73
C ALA A 195 -30.90 10.39 -4.89
N ARG A 196 -30.08 10.85 -5.84
CA ARG A 196 -30.58 11.56 -7.03
C ARG A 196 -31.40 10.66 -7.93
N ALA A 197 -31.00 9.42 -8.14
CA ALA A 197 -31.74 8.46 -8.97
C ALA A 197 -33.05 7.99 -8.30
N ALA A 198 -33.09 7.94 -6.97
CA ALA A 198 -34.28 7.61 -6.21
C ALA A 198 -35.29 8.77 -6.12
N GLY A 199 -34.85 10.01 -6.32
CA GLY A 199 -35.66 11.22 -6.06
C GLY A 199 -35.95 11.46 -4.56
N SER A 200 -35.31 10.70 -3.66
CA SER A 200 -35.48 10.79 -2.20
C SER A 200 -34.18 10.45 -1.48
N ASN A 201 -34.00 10.96 -0.25
CA ASN A 201 -32.83 10.67 0.58
C ASN A 201 -33.05 9.51 1.57
N SER A 202 -34.21 8.85 1.50
CA SER A 202 -34.59 7.78 2.43
C SER A 202 -35.26 6.61 1.73
N GLY A 203 -35.03 5.41 2.26
CA GLY A 203 -35.62 4.18 1.78
C GLY A 203 -34.82 3.47 0.69
N TYR A 204 -35.03 2.17 0.59
CA TYR A 204 -34.36 1.34 -0.41
C TYR A 204 -35.06 1.44 -1.78
N HIS A 205 -34.28 1.78 -2.79
CA HIS A 205 -34.72 1.84 -4.18
C HIS A 205 -33.75 1.03 -5.07
N ALA A 206 -34.16 -0.18 -5.49
CA ALA A 206 -33.31 -1.09 -6.27
C ALA A 206 -32.71 -0.44 -7.53
N GLY A 207 -33.55 0.23 -8.35
CA GLY A 207 -33.10 0.92 -9.57
C GLY A 207 -32.08 2.04 -9.32
N ALA A 208 -32.21 2.76 -8.20
CA ALA A 208 -31.26 3.81 -7.82
C ALA A 208 -29.90 3.22 -7.45
N TRP A 209 -29.86 2.13 -6.71
CA TRP A 209 -28.63 1.40 -6.40
C TRP A 209 -28.00 0.77 -7.64
N THR A 210 -28.82 0.22 -8.56
CA THR A 210 -28.35 -0.23 -9.86
C THR A 210 -27.63 0.89 -10.61
N THR A 211 -28.26 2.06 -10.73
CA THR A 211 -27.66 3.24 -11.39
C THR A 211 -26.36 3.66 -10.72
N ALA A 212 -26.32 3.70 -9.38
CA ALA A 212 -25.14 4.10 -8.63
C ALA A 212 -23.96 3.15 -8.83
N TYR A 213 -24.18 1.83 -8.75
CA TYR A 213 -23.12 0.84 -8.99
C TYR A 213 -22.66 0.80 -10.44
N LEU A 214 -23.57 0.98 -11.43
CA LEU A 214 -23.20 1.09 -12.85
C LEU A 214 -22.34 2.35 -13.10
N ALA A 215 -22.66 3.48 -12.46
CA ALA A 215 -21.82 4.67 -12.54
C ALA A 215 -20.42 4.44 -11.94
N MET A 216 -20.33 3.70 -10.82
CA MET A 216 -19.02 3.31 -10.25
C MET A 216 -18.26 2.37 -11.18
N ALA A 217 -18.92 1.39 -11.80
CA ALA A 217 -18.32 0.52 -12.82
C ALA A 217 -17.80 1.34 -14.02
N ALA A 218 -18.56 2.32 -14.50
CA ALA A 218 -18.10 3.23 -15.56
C ALA A 218 -16.91 4.09 -15.13
N THR A 219 -16.84 4.51 -13.86
CA THR A 219 -15.71 5.28 -13.33
C THR A 219 -14.39 4.48 -13.37
N MET A 220 -14.42 3.14 -13.36
CA MET A 220 -13.24 2.30 -13.57
C MET A 220 -12.56 2.53 -14.93
N ALA A 221 -13.24 3.13 -15.91
CA ALA A 221 -12.63 3.52 -17.18
C ALA A 221 -11.40 4.42 -16.99
N VAL A 222 -11.37 5.23 -15.94
CA VAL A 222 -10.19 6.05 -15.58
C VAL A 222 -8.94 5.17 -15.42
N GLY A 223 -9.06 4.06 -14.70
CA GLY A 223 -7.98 3.11 -14.50
C GLY A 223 -7.59 2.37 -15.77
N ILE A 224 -8.57 1.91 -16.54
CA ILE A 224 -8.35 1.22 -17.83
C ILE A 224 -7.56 2.13 -18.79
N ILE A 225 -8.00 3.39 -18.93
CA ILE A 225 -7.30 4.39 -19.75
C ILE A 225 -5.88 4.63 -19.22
N ALA A 226 -5.73 4.77 -17.90
CA ALA A 226 -4.43 4.96 -17.30
C ALA A 226 -3.48 3.78 -17.56
N VAL A 227 -3.97 2.52 -17.51
CA VAL A 227 -3.17 1.33 -17.86
C VAL A 227 -2.80 1.34 -19.34
N MET A 228 -3.72 1.68 -20.24
CA MET A 228 -3.48 1.72 -21.67
C MET A 228 -2.43 2.77 -22.07
N LEU A 229 -2.43 3.91 -21.40
CA LEU A 229 -1.47 5.01 -21.62
C LEU A 229 -0.13 4.82 -20.86
N SER A 230 -0.03 3.80 -20.02
CA SER A 230 1.18 3.53 -19.23
C SER A 230 2.17 2.67 -20.02
N PRO A 231 3.49 2.94 -19.97
CA PRO A 231 4.49 2.02 -20.50
C PRO A 231 4.61 0.78 -19.61
N GLU A 232 4.95 -0.37 -20.20
CA GLU A 232 5.35 -1.54 -19.41
C GLU A 232 6.74 -1.30 -18.81
N PRO A 233 6.98 -1.61 -17.53
CA PRO A 233 8.31 -1.57 -16.95
C PRO A 233 9.27 -2.53 -17.66
N ALA A 234 10.56 -2.20 -17.68
CA ALA A 234 11.57 -2.99 -18.40
C ALA A 234 11.66 -4.45 -17.87
N PRO A 235 11.75 -5.46 -18.72
CA PRO A 235 11.65 -6.88 -18.34
C PRO A 235 12.92 -7.47 -17.68
N ASN A 236 13.93 -6.68 -17.38
CA ASN A 236 15.30 -7.13 -17.08
C ASN A 236 15.46 -8.09 -15.88
N ALA A 237 14.54 -8.07 -14.92
CA ALA A 237 14.64 -8.95 -13.74
C ALA A 237 13.96 -10.33 -13.94
N ALA A 238 12.95 -10.42 -14.80
CA ALA A 238 12.20 -11.66 -14.99
C ALA A 238 12.98 -12.74 -15.78
N SER A 239 13.84 -12.33 -16.70
CA SER A 239 14.62 -13.25 -17.54
C SER A 239 15.63 -14.06 -16.73
N ALA A 240 16.28 -13.47 -15.73
CA ALA A 240 17.22 -14.16 -14.84
C ALA A 240 16.52 -15.23 -13.99
N LEU A 241 15.33 -14.92 -13.45
CA LEU A 241 14.53 -15.87 -12.68
C LEU A 241 14.05 -17.06 -13.51
N ILE A 242 13.63 -16.82 -14.75
CA ILE A 242 13.21 -17.89 -15.67
C ILE A 242 14.40 -18.80 -16.00
N ALA A 243 15.61 -18.24 -16.16
CA ALA A 243 16.82 -19.02 -16.39
C ALA A 243 17.19 -19.87 -15.16
N GLU A 244 17.11 -19.30 -13.94
CA GLU A 244 17.34 -20.01 -12.68
C GLU A 244 16.33 -21.15 -12.47
N GLU A 245 15.06 -20.90 -12.77
CA GLU A 245 13.97 -21.89 -12.69
C GLU A 245 14.19 -23.06 -13.67
N ARG A 246 14.61 -22.76 -14.91
CA ARG A 246 14.96 -23.82 -15.89
C ARG A 246 16.15 -24.65 -15.43
N ALA A 247 17.17 -24.00 -14.88
CA ALA A 247 18.33 -24.69 -14.32
C ALA A 247 17.96 -25.59 -13.13
N LEU A 248 17.05 -25.13 -12.27
CA LEU A 248 16.53 -25.92 -11.15
C LEU A 248 15.68 -27.10 -11.64
N ALA A 249 14.82 -26.90 -12.64
CA ALA A 249 14.02 -27.97 -13.24
C ALA A 249 14.90 -29.05 -13.87
N ALA A 250 15.95 -28.66 -14.58
CA ALA A 250 16.94 -29.60 -15.16
C ALA A 250 17.67 -30.41 -14.07
N ARG A 251 18.08 -29.78 -12.98
CA ARG A 251 18.69 -30.46 -11.81
C ARG A 251 17.75 -31.48 -11.16
N LEU A 252 16.47 -31.12 -10.96
CA LEU A 252 15.47 -32.00 -10.33
C LEU A 252 15.09 -33.19 -11.23
N ALA A 253 15.24 -33.05 -12.54
CA ALA A 253 14.91 -34.10 -13.51
C ALA A 253 16.07 -35.05 -13.85
N GLY A 254 17.28 -34.77 -13.38
CA GLY A 254 18.48 -35.56 -13.71
C GLY A 254 18.88 -35.48 -15.19
N GLY A 255 18.45 -34.46 -15.94
CA GLY A 255 18.79 -34.29 -17.35
C GLY A 255 18.11 -33.08 -18.01
N ASP A 256 18.39 -32.85 -19.30
CA ASP A 256 18.10 -31.62 -20.05
C ASP A 256 16.62 -31.32 -20.28
N GLN A 257 15.72 -32.32 -20.14
CA GLN A 257 14.28 -32.12 -20.28
C GLN A 257 13.53 -32.66 -19.05
N GLY A 258 13.29 -31.79 -18.08
CA GLY A 258 12.53 -32.14 -16.90
C GLY A 258 11.10 -32.62 -17.19
N SER A 259 10.65 -33.66 -16.47
CA SER A 259 9.25 -34.07 -16.46
C SER A 259 8.33 -32.89 -16.08
N ALA A 260 7.05 -32.96 -16.46
CA ALA A 260 6.06 -31.94 -16.07
C ALA A 260 6.03 -31.73 -14.55
N GLY A 261 6.20 -32.80 -13.76
CA GLY A 261 6.31 -32.77 -12.30
C GLY A 261 7.54 -32.01 -11.79
N ALA A 262 8.72 -32.24 -12.39
CA ALA A 262 9.95 -31.53 -12.02
C ALA A 262 9.83 -30.02 -12.34
N ARG A 263 9.24 -29.67 -13.48
CA ARG A 263 8.98 -28.26 -13.82
C ARG A 263 8.00 -27.61 -12.86
N LEU A 264 6.93 -28.30 -12.48
CA LEU A 264 5.96 -27.79 -11.48
C LEU A 264 6.61 -27.60 -10.12
N LEU A 265 7.43 -28.56 -9.64
CA LEU A 265 8.15 -28.44 -8.37
C LEU A 265 9.17 -27.30 -8.41
N ALA A 266 9.94 -27.17 -9.49
CA ALA A 266 10.88 -26.06 -9.65
C ALA A 266 10.16 -24.70 -9.66
N TRP A 267 9.01 -24.62 -10.32
CA TRP A 267 8.17 -23.44 -10.35
C TRP A 267 7.63 -23.11 -8.94
N LEU A 268 7.07 -24.07 -8.22
CA LEU A 268 6.57 -23.88 -6.85
C LEU A 268 7.68 -23.45 -5.90
N GLN A 269 8.84 -24.12 -5.94
CA GLN A 269 9.98 -23.76 -5.12
C GLN A 269 10.49 -22.36 -5.42
N SER A 270 10.64 -22.01 -6.68
CA SER A 270 11.10 -20.70 -7.12
C SER A 270 10.07 -19.60 -6.87
N ALA A 271 8.77 -19.87 -7.02
CA ALA A 271 7.69 -18.89 -6.85
C ALA A 271 7.35 -18.64 -5.38
N ILE A 272 7.37 -19.67 -4.55
CA ILE A 272 6.98 -19.57 -3.13
C ILE A 272 8.21 -19.40 -2.23
N VAL A 273 9.18 -20.31 -2.34
CA VAL A 273 10.37 -20.31 -1.45
C VAL A 273 11.38 -19.24 -1.87
N GLY A 274 11.54 -19.02 -3.19
CA GLY A 274 12.53 -18.11 -3.75
C GLY A 274 12.48 -16.69 -3.17
N PRO A 275 11.32 -16.02 -3.12
CA PRO A 275 11.22 -14.66 -2.54
C PRO A 275 11.65 -14.55 -1.08
N PHE A 276 11.34 -15.58 -0.26
CA PHE A 276 11.75 -15.65 1.14
C PHE A 276 13.24 -15.94 1.27
N ALA A 277 13.73 -16.94 0.52
CA ALA A 277 15.15 -17.31 0.51
C ALA A 277 16.03 -16.16 0.02
N ASP A 278 15.59 -15.41 -1.00
CA ASP A 278 16.28 -14.22 -1.48
C ASP A 278 16.37 -13.15 -0.38
N PHE A 279 15.26 -12.86 0.31
CA PHE A 279 15.25 -11.88 1.39
C PHE A 279 16.18 -12.31 2.55
N ILE A 280 16.08 -13.58 2.98
CA ILE A 280 16.94 -14.12 4.05
C ILE A 280 18.42 -14.14 3.63
N ARG A 281 18.75 -14.51 2.39
CA ARG A 281 20.12 -14.49 1.87
C ARG A 281 20.71 -13.08 1.85
N ARG A 282 19.94 -12.08 1.41
CA ARG A 282 20.42 -10.69 1.33
C ARG A 282 20.67 -10.08 2.70
N TYR A 283 19.79 -10.36 3.66
CA TYR A 283 19.82 -9.70 4.97
C TYR A 283 20.28 -10.61 6.11
N ARG A 284 20.41 -11.93 5.88
CA ARG A 284 20.88 -12.92 6.87
C ARG A 284 20.11 -12.78 8.19
N TRP A 285 20.80 -12.74 9.35
CA TRP A 285 20.17 -12.56 10.66
C TRP A 285 19.46 -11.19 10.81
N GLN A 286 19.89 -10.18 10.03
CA GLN A 286 19.26 -8.86 10.00
C GLN A 286 17.84 -8.89 9.42
N ALA A 287 17.48 -9.92 8.67
CA ALA A 287 16.12 -10.14 8.17
C ALA A 287 15.07 -10.13 9.29
N LEU A 288 15.41 -10.69 10.47
CA LEU A 288 14.51 -10.67 11.63
C LEU A 288 14.30 -9.26 12.16
N LEU A 289 15.34 -8.44 12.23
CA LEU A 289 15.25 -7.02 12.63
C LEU A 289 14.36 -6.24 11.68
N LEU A 290 14.53 -6.45 10.35
CA LEU A 290 13.73 -5.77 9.33
C LEU A 290 12.27 -6.21 9.37
N LEU A 291 12.00 -7.50 9.53
CA LEU A 291 10.63 -8.02 9.69
C LEU A 291 9.97 -7.50 10.98
N ALA A 292 10.72 -7.42 12.08
CA ALA A 292 10.22 -6.82 13.33
C ALA A 292 9.87 -5.34 13.13
N LEU A 293 10.73 -4.58 12.45
CA LEU A 293 10.44 -3.19 12.09
C LEU A 293 9.19 -3.09 11.21
N ILE A 294 9.06 -3.92 10.17
CA ILE A 294 7.89 -3.94 9.28
C ILE A 294 6.62 -4.24 10.08
N ALA A 295 6.65 -5.25 10.95
CA ALA A 295 5.50 -5.66 11.75
C ALA A 295 5.05 -4.60 12.77
N THR A 296 5.98 -3.75 13.25
CA THR A 296 5.70 -2.84 14.37
C THR A 296 5.60 -1.37 13.98
N TYR A 297 6.13 -0.96 12.81
CA TYR A 297 6.23 0.45 12.44
C TYR A 297 4.91 1.23 12.55
N ARG A 298 3.80 0.60 12.18
CA ARG A 298 2.46 1.20 12.22
C ARG A 298 1.67 0.89 13.49
N ILE A 299 2.30 0.28 14.51
CA ILE A 299 1.57 -0.23 15.69
C ILE A 299 0.90 0.89 16.49
N SER A 300 1.60 1.99 16.71
CA SER A 300 1.07 3.17 17.39
C SER A 300 -0.19 3.72 16.73
N ASP A 301 -0.13 3.96 15.42
CA ASP A 301 -1.24 4.54 14.63
C ASP A 301 -2.44 3.60 14.57
N VAL A 302 -2.20 2.31 14.30
CA VAL A 302 -3.28 1.33 14.09
C VAL A 302 -4.01 1.05 15.40
N VAL A 303 -3.28 0.89 16.51
CA VAL A 303 -3.87 0.62 17.83
C VAL A 303 -4.65 1.85 18.30
N MET A 304 -4.08 3.04 18.21
CA MET A 304 -4.74 4.30 18.56
C MET A 304 -6.01 4.52 17.74
N GLY A 305 -5.92 4.31 16.42
CA GLY A 305 -7.01 4.61 15.49
C GLY A 305 -8.31 3.83 15.74
N ILE A 306 -8.24 2.64 16.36
CA ILE A 306 -9.44 1.84 16.71
C ILE A 306 -10.31 2.56 17.74
N MET A 307 -9.68 3.24 18.71
CA MET A 307 -10.41 3.94 19.78
C MET A 307 -10.69 5.43 19.46
N ALA A 308 -10.26 5.95 18.31
CA ALA A 308 -10.48 7.35 17.96
C ALA A 308 -11.97 7.71 17.84
N ASN A 309 -12.78 6.90 17.18
CA ASN A 309 -14.22 7.17 17.06
C ASN A 309 -14.97 7.04 18.40
N PRO A 310 -14.82 5.94 19.19
CA PRO A 310 -15.37 5.89 20.55
C PRO A 310 -14.95 7.09 21.40
N PHE A 311 -13.69 7.48 21.37
CA PHE A 311 -13.17 8.64 22.08
C PHE A 311 -13.92 9.94 21.74
N TYR A 312 -14.18 10.22 20.45
CA TYR A 312 -14.92 11.41 20.06
C TYR A 312 -16.34 11.42 20.63
N VAL A 313 -17.02 10.28 20.61
CA VAL A 313 -18.37 10.14 21.18
C VAL A 313 -18.36 10.35 22.69
N ASP A 314 -17.43 9.71 23.40
CA ASP A 314 -17.36 9.77 24.85
C ASP A 314 -16.91 11.15 25.36
N MET A 315 -16.14 11.90 24.56
CA MET A 315 -15.79 13.30 24.85
C MET A 315 -16.90 14.31 24.47
N GLY A 316 -18.03 13.84 23.93
CA GLY A 316 -19.20 14.66 23.62
C GLY A 316 -19.12 15.41 22.28
N TYR A 317 -18.19 15.06 21.38
CA TYR A 317 -18.15 15.67 20.04
C TYR A 317 -19.36 15.25 19.22
N THR A 318 -19.95 16.22 18.50
CA THR A 318 -21.09 15.98 17.63
C THR A 318 -20.68 15.24 16.36
N LYS A 319 -21.65 14.58 15.70
CA LYS A 319 -21.43 13.88 14.43
C LYS A 319 -20.89 14.82 13.35
N ASP A 320 -21.40 16.08 13.32
CA ASP A 320 -20.98 17.08 12.34
C ASP A 320 -19.55 17.55 12.58
N GLU A 321 -19.15 17.78 13.83
CA GLU A 321 -17.77 18.11 14.19
C GLU A 321 -16.80 16.99 13.80
N VAL A 322 -17.13 15.73 14.12
CA VAL A 322 -16.31 14.58 13.75
C VAL A 322 -16.24 14.41 12.23
N ALA A 323 -17.36 14.58 11.52
CA ALA A 323 -17.40 14.49 10.05
C ALA A 323 -16.55 15.60 9.40
N ALA A 324 -16.68 16.84 9.87
CA ALA A 324 -15.93 17.96 9.32
C ALA A 324 -14.43 17.86 9.65
N VAL A 325 -14.07 17.65 10.93
CA VAL A 325 -12.68 17.71 11.40
C VAL A 325 -11.94 16.41 11.14
N SER A 326 -12.45 15.27 11.60
CA SER A 326 -11.73 14.00 11.51
C SER A 326 -11.82 13.37 10.11
N LYS A 327 -12.98 13.43 9.44
CA LYS A 327 -13.19 12.72 8.18
C LYS A 327 -12.88 13.57 6.94
N ALA A 328 -13.27 14.85 6.92
CA ALA A 328 -12.99 15.71 5.77
C ALA A 328 -11.62 16.40 5.89
N TYR A 329 -11.44 17.23 6.92
CA TYR A 329 -10.21 17.97 7.13
C TYR A 329 -9.00 17.03 7.39
N GLY A 330 -9.17 15.98 8.18
CA GLY A 330 -8.12 15.01 8.46
C GLY A 330 -7.56 14.33 7.20
N VAL A 331 -8.41 14.05 6.20
CA VAL A 331 -7.94 13.51 4.91
C VAL A 331 -7.02 14.51 4.20
N VAL A 332 -7.39 15.80 4.18
CA VAL A 332 -6.55 16.86 3.58
C VAL A 332 -5.18 16.91 4.26
N MET A 333 -5.15 16.85 5.61
CA MET A 333 -3.90 16.84 6.37
C MET A 333 -3.06 15.58 6.12
N THR A 334 -3.69 14.41 5.98
CA THR A 334 -3.00 13.16 5.63
C THR A 334 -2.35 13.25 4.24
N LEU A 335 -3.05 13.81 3.26
CA LEU A 335 -2.51 14.01 1.91
C LEU A 335 -1.35 15.00 1.91
N ALA A 336 -1.50 16.14 2.61
CA ALA A 336 -0.43 17.12 2.78
C ALA A 336 0.81 16.47 3.43
N GLY A 337 0.60 15.64 4.45
CA GLY A 337 1.66 14.85 5.09
C GLY A 337 2.34 13.87 4.14
N ALA A 338 1.58 13.18 3.30
CA ALA A 338 2.15 12.23 2.33
C ALA A 338 3.00 12.94 1.27
N PHE A 339 2.55 14.09 0.74
CA PHE A 339 3.33 14.91 -0.16
C PHE A 339 4.60 15.43 0.49
N LEU A 340 4.49 15.98 1.71
CA LEU A 340 5.63 16.47 2.47
C LEU A 340 6.62 15.34 2.78
N GLY A 341 6.13 14.19 3.23
CA GLY A 341 6.93 13.00 3.54
C GLY A 341 7.69 12.48 2.32
N GLY A 342 7.03 12.40 1.15
CA GLY A 342 7.66 12.04 -0.11
C GLY A 342 8.75 13.02 -0.53
N ALA A 343 8.48 14.33 -0.44
CA ALA A 343 9.43 15.39 -0.77
C ALA A 343 10.65 15.40 0.19
N LEU A 344 10.40 15.24 1.48
CA LEU A 344 11.45 15.14 2.49
C LEU A 344 12.31 13.87 2.29
N ALA A 345 11.69 12.74 1.95
CA ALA A 345 12.41 11.49 1.68
C ALA A 345 13.33 11.62 0.45
N LEU A 346 12.86 12.28 -0.62
CA LEU A 346 13.68 12.61 -1.79
C LEU A 346 14.90 13.48 -1.43
N ARG A 347 14.73 14.44 -0.52
CA ARG A 347 15.76 15.43 -0.19
C ARG A 347 16.74 14.94 0.88
N PHE A 348 16.23 14.28 1.93
CA PHE A 348 16.99 13.93 3.13
C PHE A 348 17.27 12.43 3.27
N GLY A 349 16.69 11.62 2.37
CA GLY A 349 16.78 10.16 2.39
C GLY A 349 15.68 9.49 3.20
N VAL A 350 15.29 8.30 2.76
CA VAL A 350 14.14 7.54 3.29
C VAL A 350 14.30 7.23 4.79
N MET A 351 15.49 6.80 5.24
CA MET A 351 15.71 6.36 6.62
C MET A 351 15.53 7.49 7.64
N ARG A 352 15.98 8.70 7.32
CA ARG A 352 15.79 9.87 8.20
C ARG A 352 14.34 10.25 8.34
N ILE A 353 13.58 10.18 7.25
CA ILE A 353 12.15 10.52 7.27
C ILE A 353 11.32 9.40 7.89
N LEU A 354 11.77 8.15 7.77
CA LEU A 354 11.20 7.03 8.52
C LEU A 354 11.33 7.25 10.03
N MET A 355 12.49 7.68 10.51
CA MET A 355 12.71 8.05 11.92
C MET A 355 11.82 9.23 12.33
N LEU A 356 11.79 10.30 11.51
CA LEU A 356 10.93 11.45 11.76
C LEU A 356 9.45 11.04 11.86
N GLY A 357 8.97 10.21 10.93
CA GLY A 357 7.61 9.68 10.94
C GLY A 357 7.29 8.91 12.21
N ALA A 358 8.19 8.06 12.69
CA ALA A 358 8.01 7.30 13.92
C ALA A 358 7.95 8.21 15.15
N VAL A 359 8.80 9.25 15.22
CA VAL A 359 8.78 10.26 16.31
C VAL A 359 7.48 11.04 16.30
N LEU A 360 7.06 11.53 15.13
CA LEU A 360 5.84 12.33 14.99
C LEU A 360 4.59 11.51 15.32
N SER A 361 4.52 10.24 14.92
CA SER A 361 3.41 9.33 15.24
C SER A 361 3.31 9.08 16.76
N ALA A 362 4.42 8.82 17.43
CA ALA A 362 4.43 8.68 18.89
C ALA A 362 4.03 10.00 19.59
N ALA A 363 4.51 11.14 19.09
CA ALA A 363 4.20 12.46 19.63
C ALA A 363 2.71 12.83 19.43
N SER A 364 2.09 12.49 18.31
CA SER A 364 0.67 12.76 18.08
C SER A 364 -0.24 11.99 19.05
N ASN A 365 0.14 10.78 19.45
CA ASN A 365 -0.57 10.02 20.48
C ASN A 365 -0.52 10.69 21.86
N LEU A 366 0.58 11.40 22.19
CA LEU A 366 0.63 12.23 23.42
C LEU A 366 -0.33 13.42 23.35
N LEU A 367 -0.54 13.98 22.14
CA LEU A 367 -1.54 15.04 21.95
C LEU A 367 -2.97 14.52 22.14
N PHE A 368 -3.27 13.28 21.74
CA PHE A 368 -4.55 12.64 22.07
C PHE A 368 -4.70 12.41 23.57
N ALA A 369 -3.64 11.99 24.27
CA ALA A 369 -3.66 11.87 25.73
C ALA A 369 -3.94 13.22 26.41
N TRP A 370 -3.34 14.29 25.92
CA TRP A 370 -3.63 15.66 26.36
C TRP A 370 -5.08 16.06 26.06
N LEU A 371 -5.60 15.81 24.85
CA LEU A 371 -6.97 16.12 24.48
C LEU A 371 -7.98 15.39 25.38
N ALA A 372 -7.69 14.13 25.76
CA ALA A 372 -8.53 13.34 26.67
C ALA A 372 -8.72 13.99 28.05
N THR A 373 -7.86 14.91 28.46
CA THR A 373 -8.00 15.67 29.73
C THR A 373 -8.81 16.96 29.58
N ARG A 374 -9.15 17.37 28.34
CA ARG A 374 -9.85 18.62 28.05
C ARG A 374 -11.36 18.50 27.92
N GLY A 375 -11.90 17.29 27.75
CA GLY A 375 -13.29 17.06 27.41
C GLY A 375 -13.62 17.55 25.99
N HIS A 376 -14.80 18.19 25.81
CA HIS A 376 -15.21 18.74 24.52
C HIS A 376 -14.46 20.04 24.21
N ASP A 377 -13.36 19.94 23.47
CA ASP A 377 -12.54 21.08 23.00
C ASP A 377 -12.34 20.96 21.48
N LEU A 378 -13.17 21.66 20.70
CA LEU A 378 -13.13 21.61 19.24
C LEU A 378 -11.81 22.17 18.67
N THR A 379 -11.25 23.22 19.27
CA THR A 379 -9.98 23.80 18.84
C THR A 379 -8.84 22.81 19.10
N GLY A 380 -8.85 22.20 20.27
CA GLY A 380 -7.92 21.12 20.62
C GLY A 380 -8.04 19.94 19.66
N LEU A 381 -9.26 19.53 19.30
CA LEU A 381 -9.50 18.47 18.32
C LEU A 381 -8.90 18.80 16.94
N ILE A 382 -9.13 20.01 16.42
CA ILE A 382 -8.57 20.44 15.13
C ILE A 382 -7.04 20.39 15.17
N PHE A 383 -6.42 20.87 16.24
CA PHE A 383 -4.97 20.84 16.42
C PHE A 383 -4.43 19.41 16.43
N VAL A 384 -5.03 18.52 17.23
CA VAL A 384 -4.60 17.12 17.37
C VAL A 384 -4.79 16.36 16.06
N ILE A 385 -5.93 16.52 15.39
CA ILE A 385 -6.20 15.90 14.10
C ILE A 385 -5.23 16.41 13.02
N SER A 386 -4.87 17.71 13.04
CA SER A 386 -3.86 18.26 12.12
C SER A 386 -2.51 17.59 12.32
N ALA A 387 -2.02 17.53 13.55
CA ALA A 387 -0.73 16.93 13.90
C ALA A 387 -0.71 15.42 13.57
N ASP A 388 -1.75 14.69 13.96
CA ASP A 388 -1.85 13.25 13.79
C ASP A 388 -1.89 12.85 12.31
N ASN A 389 -2.82 13.42 11.54
CA ASN A 389 -2.98 13.06 10.13
C ASN A 389 -1.78 13.49 9.27
N LEU A 390 -1.18 14.66 9.56
CA LEU A 390 0.05 15.10 8.91
C LEU A 390 1.19 14.11 9.20
N SER A 391 1.36 13.71 10.46
CA SER A 391 2.35 12.73 10.90
C SER A 391 2.14 11.38 10.24
N ALA A 392 0.91 10.88 10.22
CA ALA A 392 0.53 9.62 9.58
C ALA A 392 0.81 9.63 8.07
N GLY A 393 0.59 10.78 7.41
CA GLY A 393 0.91 10.97 6.00
C GLY A 393 2.42 10.88 5.74
N ILE A 394 3.24 11.62 6.52
CA ILE A 394 4.71 11.60 6.43
C ILE A 394 5.24 10.20 6.68
N ALA A 395 4.81 9.55 7.75
CA ALA A 395 5.21 8.21 8.13
C ALA A 395 4.86 7.19 7.05
N SER A 396 3.64 7.26 6.48
CA SER A 396 3.18 6.36 5.42
C SER A 396 4.02 6.47 4.15
N ALA A 397 4.29 7.69 3.66
CA ALA A 397 5.09 7.90 2.45
C ALA A 397 6.52 7.39 2.62
N ALA A 398 7.16 7.67 3.76
CA ALA A 398 8.49 7.17 4.08
C ALA A 398 8.52 5.64 4.21
N PHE A 399 7.51 5.04 4.85
CA PHE A 399 7.45 3.60 5.05
C PHE A 399 7.22 2.84 3.75
N ILE A 400 6.34 3.33 2.87
CA ILE A 400 6.14 2.75 1.54
C ILE A 400 7.44 2.81 0.73
N ALA A 401 8.16 3.94 0.78
CA ALA A 401 9.46 4.07 0.13
C ALA A 401 10.49 3.07 0.72
N TYR A 402 10.50 2.89 2.03
CA TYR A 402 11.35 1.93 2.73
C TYR A 402 11.06 0.49 2.31
N LEU A 403 9.79 0.06 2.35
CA LEU A 403 9.37 -1.28 1.90
C LEU A 403 9.74 -1.53 0.43
N SER A 404 9.55 -0.50 -0.42
CA SER A 404 9.93 -0.59 -1.83
C SER A 404 11.44 -0.79 -2.01
N GLY A 405 12.26 -0.14 -1.17
CA GLY A 405 13.71 -0.29 -1.18
C GLY A 405 14.22 -1.65 -0.67
N LEU A 406 13.44 -2.34 0.17
CA LEU A 406 13.75 -3.70 0.62
C LEU A 406 13.36 -4.77 -0.41
N THR A 407 12.44 -4.44 -1.29
CA THR A 407 11.86 -5.38 -2.26
C THR A 407 12.82 -5.61 -3.42
N ASN A 408 13.06 -6.87 -3.76
CA ASN A 408 13.78 -7.24 -4.98
C ASN A 408 12.84 -7.07 -6.18
N VAL A 409 13.29 -6.33 -7.20
CA VAL A 409 12.52 -6.07 -8.43
C VAL A 409 12.09 -7.38 -9.12
N ALA A 410 12.90 -8.45 -9.00
CA ALA A 410 12.59 -9.76 -9.53
C ALA A 410 11.37 -10.43 -8.86
N TYR A 411 11.10 -10.11 -7.60
CA TYR A 411 10.00 -10.63 -6.78
C TYR A 411 9.09 -9.51 -6.27
N SER A 412 8.95 -8.44 -7.03
CA SER A 412 8.32 -7.18 -6.58
C SER A 412 6.91 -7.38 -6.04
N ALA A 413 6.04 -8.14 -6.73
CA ALA A 413 4.69 -8.42 -6.29
C ALA A 413 4.66 -9.26 -5.01
N THR A 414 5.43 -10.36 -4.98
CA THR A 414 5.40 -11.33 -3.87
C THR A 414 5.99 -10.75 -2.59
N GLN A 415 7.20 -10.16 -2.67
CA GLN A 415 7.86 -9.60 -1.47
C GLN A 415 7.11 -8.40 -0.92
N TYR A 416 6.63 -7.49 -1.79
CA TYR A 416 5.89 -6.33 -1.32
C TYR A 416 4.52 -6.71 -0.74
N ALA A 417 3.80 -7.66 -1.36
CA ALA A 417 2.54 -8.17 -0.81
C ALA A 417 2.75 -8.82 0.57
N LEU A 418 3.84 -9.57 0.76
CA LEU A 418 4.21 -10.13 2.05
C LEU A 418 4.47 -9.03 3.09
N PHE A 419 5.32 -8.05 2.77
CA PHE A 419 5.65 -6.96 3.69
C PHE A 419 4.41 -6.15 4.06
N SER A 420 3.55 -5.83 3.08
CA SER A 420 2.30 -5.11 3.33
C SER A 420 1.28 -5.89 4.15
N SER A 421 1.32 -7.22 4.11
CA SER A 421 0.49 -8.07 4.98
C SER A 421 1.06 -8.12 6.40
N VAL A 422 2.38 -8.35 6.55
CA VAL A 422 3.07 -8.39 7.85
C VAL A 422 2.90 -7.09 8.63
N MET A 423 2.99 -5.93 7.95
CA MET A 423 2.84 -4.62 8.59
C MET A 423 1.46 -4.40 9.24
N LEU A 424 0.44 -5.16 8.86
CA LEU A 424 -0.92 -5.00 9.36
C LEU A 424 -1.33 -6.07 10.37
N LEU A 425 -0.71 -7.26 10.33
CA LEU A 425 -1.14 -8.40 11.15
C LEU A 425 -0.98 -8.14 12.64
N LEU A 426 0.24 -7.83 13.08
CA LEU A 426 0.53 -7.60 14.50
C LEU A 426 -0.20 -6.37 15.07
N PRO A 427 -0.19 -5.19 14.40
CA PRO A 427 -0.94 -4.04 14.87
C PRO A 427 -2.45 -4.30 14.99
N LYS A 428 -3.07 -4.97 14.02
CA LYS A 428 -4.49 -5.30 14.06
C LYS A 428 -4.84 -6.30 15.16
N PHE A 429 -3.97 -7.28 15.40
CA PHE A 429 -4.17 -8.24 16.49
C PHE A 429 -4.16 -7.52 17.85
N ILE A 430 -3.17 -6.68 18.11
CA ILE A 430 -3.06 -5.90 19.36
C ILE A 430 -4.21 -4.91 19.48
N ALA A 431 -4.60 -4.25 18.39
CA ALA A 431 -5.70 -3.30 18.37
C ALA A 431 -7.05 -3.92 18.80
N GLY A 432 -7.23 -5.23 18.65
CA GLY A 432 -8.42 -5.93 19.14
C GLY A 432 -8.62 -5.84 20.65
N PHE A 433 -7.55 -5.61 21.44
CA PHE A 433 -7.62 -5.48 22.90
C PHE A 433 -7.80 -4.03 23.38
N SER A 434 -7.82 -3.05 22.45
CA SER A 434 -7.86 -1.62 22.78
C SER A 434 -9.07 -1.23 23.64
N GLY A 435 -10.26 -1.77 23.34
CA GLY A 435 -11.48 -1.49 24.11
C GLY A 435 -11.37 -1.95 25.57
N VAL A 436 -10.92 -3.19 25.78
CA VAL A 436 -10.70 -3.74 27.14
C VAL A 436 -9.73 -2.89 27.94
N PHE A 437 -8.67 -2.39 27.28
CA PHE A 437 -7.70 -1.51 27.93
C PHE A 437 -8.32 -0.17 28.32
N VAL A 438 -9.10 0.44 27.42
CA VAL A 438 -9.79 1.72 27.69
C VAL A 438 -10.80 1.59 28.82
N ASP A 439 -11.58 0.51 28.83
CA ASP A 439 -12.57 0.23 29.89
C ASP A 439 -11.90 0.09 31.28
N ALA A 440 -10.70 -0.49 31.32
CA ALA A 440 -9.97 -0.71 32.58
C ALA A 440 -9.18 0.54 33.06
N HIS A 441 -8.62 1.34 32.13
CA HIS A 441 -7.63 2.37 32.47
C HIS A 441 -7.97 3.78 31.94
N GLY A 442 -9.01 3.92 31.13
CA GLY A 442 -9.43 5.17 30.48
C GLY A 442 -8.58 5.59 29.29
N TYR A 443 -9.07 6.62 28.58
CA TYR A 443 -8.47 7.10 27.33
C TYR A 443 -7.08 7.70 27.49
N THR A 444 -6.85 8.48 28.56
CA THR A 444 -5.53 9.10 28.79
C THR A 444 -4.44 8.05 28.92
N ALA A 445 -4.65 7.02 29.75
CA ALA A 445 -3.69 5.93 29.91
C ALA A 445 -3.52 5.13 28.61
N PHE A 446 -4.62 4.94 27.85
CA PHE A 446 -4.58 4.27 26.55
C PHE A 446 -3.70 5.02 25.55
N PHE A 447 -3.89 6.32 25.36
CA PHE A 447 -3.09 7.10 24.41
C PHE A 447 -1.62 7.22 24.85
N LEU A 448 -1.34 7.29 26.15
CA LEU A 448 0.03 7.21 26.67
C LEU A 448 0.67 5.85 26.37
N SER A 449 -0.08 4.75 26.50
CA SER A 449 0.41 3.41 26.17
C SER A 449 0.68 3.25 24.67
N THR A 450 -0.18 3.81 23.80
CA THR A 450 0.05 3.80 22.34
C THR A 450 1.26 4.63 21.94
N ALA A 451 1.51 5.76 22.61
CA ALA A 451 2.75 6.53 22.43
C ALA A 451 3.99 5.71 22.85
N ALA A 452 3.91 5.00 23.99
CA ALA A 452 4.98 4.12 24.48
C ALA A 452 5.29 2.97 23.53
N LEU A 453 4.29 2.44 22.81
CA LEU A 453 4.51 1.45 21.73
C LEU A 453 5.39 2.00 20.59
N GLY A 454 5.52 3.31 20.44
CA GLY A 454 6.44 3.95 19.51
C GLY A 454 7.91 3.80 19.91
N VAL A 455 8.23 3.63 21.21
CA VAL A 455 9.63 3.54 21.66
C VAL A 455 10.40 2.35 21.07
N PRO A 456 9.90 1.11 21.10
CA PRO A 456 10.53 0.01 20.41
C PRO A 456 10.72 0.26 18.91
N VAL A 457 9.76 0.94 18.26
CA VAL A 457 9.84 1.29 16.83
C VAL A 457 11.01 2.23 16.56
N LEU A 458 11.21 3.26 17.38
CA LEU A 458 12.34 4.18 17.26
C LEU A 458 13.69 3.46 17.40
N LEU A 459 13.78 2.51 18.34
CA LEU A 459 14.97 1.67 18.50
C LEU A 459 15.23 0.80 17.27
N LEU A 460 14.18 0.16 16.75
CA LEU A 460 14.28 -0.68 15.54
C LEU A 460 14.68 0.13 14.30
N VAL A 461 14.13 1.33 14.11
CA VAL A 461 14.54 2.22 13.01
C VAL A 461 16.01 2.64 13.17
N GLY A 462 16.44 2.99 14.37
CA GLY A 462 17.84 3.34 14.67
C GLY A 462 18.80 2.19 14.39
N LEU A 463 18.44 0.95 14.78
CA LEU A 463 19.23 -0.24 14.49
C LEU A 463 19.25 -0.56 12.99
N ALA A 464 18.11 -0.47 12.30
CA ALA A 464 18.02 -0.69 10.87
C ALA A 464 18.86 0.32 10.07
N ALA A 465 18.92 1.59 10.52
CA ALA A 465 19.78 2.61 9.91
C ALA A 465 21.26 2.21 9.97
N ARG A 466 21.74 1.76 11.13
CA ARG A 466 23.14 1.30 11.30
C ARG A 466 23.49 0.09 10.44
N VAL A 467 22.53 -0.82 10.26
CA VAL A 467 22.69 -2.01 9.41
C VAL A 467 22.82 -1.59 7.95
N THR A 468 21.97 -0.68 7.47
CA THR A 468 21.98 -0.21 6.10
C THR A 468 23.24 0.59 5.76
N GLU A 469 23.78 1.35 6.72
CA GLU A 469 25.05 2.09 6.55
C GLU A 469 26.25 1.15 6.48
N ARG A 470 26.27 0.06 7.25
CA ARG A 470 27.37 -0.92 7.27
C ARG A 470 27.40 -1.84 6.04
N ALA A 471 26.25 -2.04 5.41
CA ALA A 471 26.12 -2.87 4.21
C ALA A 471 26.75 -2.24 2.94
N GLY A 472 27.24 -1.00 3.00
CA GLY A 472 28.06 -0.32 1.99
C GLY A 472 27.48 -0.26 0.56
N PRO A 473 28.16 0.45 -0.38
CA PRO A 473 27.69 0.57 -1.77
C PRO A 473 27.75 -0.73 -2.59
N ALA A 474 28.38 -1.79 -2.10
CA ALA A 474 28.51 -3.08 -2.80
C ALA A 474 27.15 -3.80 -3.02
N THR A 475 26.17 -3.63 -2.12
CA THR A 475 24.81 -4.12 -2.31
C THR A 475 23.96 -3.24 -3.21
N ARG A 476 24.42 -2.00 -3.52
CA ARG A 476 23.77 -1.08 -4.47
C ARG A 476 24.23 -1.28 -5.91
N ALA A 477 25.42 -1.83 -6.14
CA ALA A 477 26.01 -1.97 -7.47
C ALA A 477 25.43 -3.15 -8.28
N ASP A 478 24.78 -4.15 -7.63
CA ASP A 478 24.09 -5.24 -8.33
C ASP A 478 22.72 -4.82 -8.94
N TYR A 479 22.31 -3.58 -8.75
CA TYR A 479 21.12 -3.01 -9.39
C TYR A 479 21.52 -2.19 -10.65
N GLY A 480 21.99 -2.94 -11.68
CA GLY A 480 21.88 -2.58 -13.08
C GLY A 480 22.32 -1.15 -13.47
N SER A 481 23.61 -0.92 -13.68
CA SER A 481 24.02 -0.06 -14.78
C SER A 481 23.81 -0.87 -16.07
N PRO A 482 23.04 -0.39 -17.06
CA PRO A 482 23.07 -1.00 -18.37
C PRO A 482 24.50 -0.74 -18.92
N SER A 483 25.27 -1.83 -19.13
CA SER A 483 26.44 -1.77 -20.01
C SER A 483 25.95 -1.27 -21.38
N GLN A 484 26.56 -0.20 -21.83
CA GLN A 484 26.39 0.42 -23.15
C GLN A 484 26.48 -0.60 -24.27
#